data_852c85aa7d88d0829935e277ccb6b54a
#
_entry.id   852c85aa7d88d0829935e277ccb6b54a
#
_cell.length_a   1.000
_cell.length_b   1.000
_cell.length_c   1.000
_cell.angle_alpha   90.00
_cell.angle_beta   90.00
_cell.angle_gamma   90.00
#
_symmetry.space_group_name_H-M   'P 1'
#
loop_
_entity.id
_entity.type
_entity.pdbx_description
1 polymer ?
#
loop_
_entity_poly.entity_id
_entity_poly.type
_entity_poly.pdbx_seq_one_letter_code
_entity_poly.pdbx_strand_id
1 'polypeptide(L)'
;FVTLGAAILLGEKVGWRRWSAIFIGFLGVIIILQPGYGNFQLASLLGLAAVLCLALRDVVTRDMATEIPTLTVTFYACLAMGSAGFIAYPFFGPPIMPTIYEAIILICAAIIGLTGYFLLVLATRKGDVSVIAPFRYSRLLFSLGLASLILGEKFTLPVLLGSLLVVGSGIYTFGRERRLVKIQKSENQKI
;
A
#
# COMPACT_ATOMS: atom_id res chain seq x y z
N PHE A 1 -1.81 -8.43 -1.81
CA PHE A 1 -3.16 -8.39 -1.23
C PHE A 1 -4.17 -7.72 -2.17
N VAL A 2 -3.87 -6.56 -2.78
CA VAL A 2 -4.81 -5.89 -3.73
C VAL A 2 -5.18 -6.82 -4.88
N THR A 3 -4.21 -7.55 -5.45
CA THR A 3 -4.43 -8.52 -6.52
C THR A 3 -5.29 -9.70 -6.07
N LEU A 4 -5.09 -10.15 -4.83
CA LEU A 4 -5.90 -11.21 -4.22
C LEU A 4 -7.35 -10.73 -4.00
N GLY A 5 -7.51 -9.50 -3.48
CA GLY A 5 -8.82 -8.88 -3.31
C GLY A 5 -9.56 -8.70 -4.65
N ALA A 6 -8.87 -8.24 -5.69
CA ALA A 6 -9.45 -8.12 -7.02
C ALA A 6 -9.89 -9.48 -7.61
N ALA A 7 -9.09 -10.54 -7.40
CA ALA A 7 -9.44 -11.89 -7.84
C ALA A 7 -10.69 -12.43 -7.13
N ILE A 8 -10.81 -12.22 -5.81
CA ILE A 8 -11.90 -12.76 -5.00
C ILE A 8 -13.18 -11.91 -5.15
N LEU A 9 -13.06 -10.57 -5.10
CA LEU A 9 -14.21 -9.66 -5.09
C LEU A 9 -14.71 -9.31 -6.49
N LEU A 10 -13.81 -9.18 -7.46
CA LEU A 10 -14.15 -8.80 -8.84
C LEU A 10 -14.18 -10.01 -9.80
N GLY A 11 -13.92 -11.22 -9.31
CA GLY A 11 -13.95 -12.45 -10.14
C GLY A 11 -12.90 -12.47 -11.26
N GLU A 12 -11.82 -11.70 -11.16
CA GLU A 12 -10.77 -11.67 -12.17
C GLU A 12 -10.07 -13.04 -12.27
N LYS A 13 -9.97 -13.60 -13.49
CA LYS A 13 -9.25 -14.85 -13.73
C LYS A 13 -7.74 -14.63 -13.53
N VAL A 14 -7.24 -15.12 -12.40
CA VAL A 14 -5.82 -15.02 -12.04
C VAL A 14 -5.08 -16.27 -12.53
N GLY A 15 -4.19 -16.11 -13.51
CA GLY A 15 -3.35 -17.20 -13.99
C GLY A 15 -2.32 -17.66 -12.93
N TRP A 16 -1.88 -18.93 -13.02
CA TRP A 16 -0.99 -19.58 -12.06
C TRP A 16 0.30 -18.79 -11.77
N ARG A 17 0.85 -18.12 -12.76
CA ARG A 17 2.06 -17.28 -12.61
C ARG A 17 1.83 -16.03 -11.77
N ARG A 18 0.60 -15.51 -11.73
CA ARG A 18 0.23 -14.39 -10.87
C ARG A 18 0.08 -14.88 -9.42
N TRP A 19 -0.42 -16.09 -9.23
CA TRP A 19 -0.44 -16.77 -7.95
C TRP A 19 0.97 -17.00 -7.38
N SER A 20 1.92 -17.47 -8.22
CA SER A 20 3.30 -17.66 -7.76
C SER A 20 3.98 -16.35 -7.36
N ALA A 21 3.74 -15.26 -8.08
CA ALA A 21 4.27 -13.94 -7.69
C ALA A 21 3.66 -13.42 -6.37
N ILE A 22 2.35 -13.63 -6.15
CA ILE A 22 1.69 -13.31 -4.88
C ILE A 22 2.32 -14.12 -3.74
N PHE A 23 2.57 -15.40 -3.95
CA PHE A 23 3.20 -16.28 -2.96
C PHE A 23 4.62 -15.84 -2.61
N ILE A 24 5.44 -15.49 -3.62
CA ILE A 24 6.80 -14.98 -3.41
C ILE A 24 6.76 -13.66 -2.63
N GLY A 25 5.85 -12.75 -2.98
CA GLY A 25 5.67 -11.49 -2.25
C GLY A 25 5.23 -11.73 -0.80
N PHE A 26 4.36 -12.72 -0.56
CA PHE A 26 3.93 -13.09 0.78
C PHE A 26 5.07 -13.69 1.62
N LEU A 27 5.91 -14.53 1.01
CA LEU A 27 7.14 -15.02 1.65
C LEU A 27 8.07 -13.86 2.04
N GLY A 28 8.20 -12.84 1.18
CA GLY A 28 8.95 -11.63 1.51
C GLY A 28 8.42 -10.93 2.76
N VAL A 29 7.09 -10.83 2.91
CA VAL A 29 6.46 -10.27 4.11
C VAL A 29 6.74 -11.12 5.36
N ILE A 30 6.66 -12.46 5.25
CA ILE A 30 6.99 -13.37 6.36
C ILE A 30 8.45 -13.20 6.80
N ILE A 31 9.37 -13.07 5.84
CA ILE A 31 10.80 -12.85 6.13
C ILE A 31 11.02 -11.51 6.86
N ILE A 32 10.27 -10.47 6.50
CA ILE A 32 10.33 -9.17 7.20
C ILE A 32 9.79 -9.29 8.63
N LEU A 33 8.65 -9.96 8.80
CA LEU A 33 7.97 -10.09 10.09
C LEU A 33 8.67 -11.03 11.06
N GLN A 34 9.46 -11.99 10.57
CA GLN A 34 10.19 -12.99 11.37
C GLN A 34 9.35 -13.63 12.48
N PRO A 35 8.16 -14.21 12.18
CA PRO A 35 7.33 -14.83 13.19
C PRO A 35 8.08 -16.02 13.81
N GLY A 36 8.19 -16.02 15.15
CA GLY A 36 8.89 -17.09 15.89
C GLY A 36 10.29 -16.75 16.38
N TYR A 37 10.91 -15.68 15.94
CA TYR A 37 12.10 -15.10 16.57
C TYR A 37 11.67 -14.06 17.60
N GLY A 38 12.35 -13.97 18.76
CA GLY A 38 11.96 -13.19 19.94
C GLY A 38 11.57 -11.72 19.75
N ASN A 39 11.63 -11.22 18.53
CA ASN A 39 11.20 -9.87 18.12
C ASN A 39 9.76 -9.81 17.57
N PHE A 40 9.02 -10.96 17.54
CA PHE A 40 7.64 -10.95 17.06
C PHE A 40 6.74 -10.28 18.09
N GLN A 41 6.29 -9.09 17.80
CA GLN A 41 5.37 -8.35 18.65
C GLN A 41 3.92 -8.49 18.12
N LEU A 42 2.95 -8.44 19.02
CA LEU A 42 1.52 -8.38 18.67
C LEU A 42 1.23 -7.20 17.72
N ALA A 43 2.01 -6.13 17.82
CA ALA A 43 1.97 -5.00 16.90
C ALA A 43 2.19 -5.40 15.42
N SER A 44 2.97 -6.45 15.14
CA SER A 44 3.17 -6.96 13.77
C SER A 44 1.89 -7.55 13.17
N LEU A 45 1.03 -8.18 13.99
CA LEU A 45 -0.28 -8.68 13.55
C LEU A 45 -1.23 -7.52 13.26
N LEU A 46 -1.22 -6.46 14.06
CA LEU A 46 -1.99 -5.24 13.80
C LEU A 46 -1.54 -4.58 12.49
N GLY A 47 -0.23 -4.56 12.22
CA GLY A 47 0.32 -4.09 10.94
C GLY A 47 -0.19 -4.92 9.76
N LEU A 48 -0.23 -6.25 9.88
CA LEU A 48 -0.76 -7.13 8.84
C LEU A 48 -2.26 -6.88 8.61
N ALA A 49 -3.05 -6.75 9.68
CA ALA A 49 -4.47 -6.43 9.58
C ALA A 49 -4.69 -5.06 8.90
N ALA A 50 -3.87 -4.05 9.24
CA ALA A 50 -3.93 -2.74 8.60
C ALA A 50 -3.65 -2.82 7.09
N VAL A 51 -2.67 -3.64 6.66
CA VAL A 51 -2.37 -3.85 5.24
C VAL A 51 -3.54 -4.52 4.51
N LEU A 52 -4.23 -5.48 5.14
CA LEU A 52 -5.43 -6.09 4.57
C LEU A 52 -6.56 -5.08 4.41
N CYS A 53 -6.83 -4.26 5.42
CA CYS A 53 -7.82 -3.17 5.35
C CYS A 53 -7.48 -2.14 4.25
N LEU A 54 -6.20 -1.77 4.13
CA LEU A 54 -5.74 -0.87 3.06
C LEU A 54 -5.92 -1.49 1.67
N ALA A 55 -5.64 -2.79 1.51
CA ALA A 55 -5.85 -3.49 0.25
C ALA A 55 -7.34 -3.54 -0.12
N LEU A 56 -8.22 -3.83 0.84
CA LEU A 56 -9.67 -3.82 0.64
C LEU A 56 -10.17 -2.42 0.25
N ARG A 57 -9.73 -1.38 0.96
CA ARG A 57 -10.02 0.01 0.62
C ARG A 57 -9.63 0.34 -0.82
N ASP A 58 -8.46 -0.07 -1.26
CA ASP A 58 -7.96 0.21 -2.61
C ASP A 58 -8.81 -0.47 -3.69
N VAL A 59 -9.26 -1.71 -3.44
CA VAL A 59 -10.17 -2.44 -4.34
C VAL A 59 -11.53 -1.73 -4.42
N VAL A 60 -12.12 -1.39 -3.27
CA VAL A 60 -13.40 -0.68 -3.22
C VAL A 60 -13.31 0.70 -3.89
N THR A 61 -12.24 1.46 -3.63
CA THR A 61 -12.03 2.78 -4.26
C THR A 61 -11.92 2.69 -5.78
N ARG A 62 -11.37 1.60 -6.31
CA ARG A 62 -11.27 1.35 -7.76
C ARG A 62 -12.62 1.07 -8.40
N ASP A 63 -13.49 0.38 -7.68
CA ASP A 63 -14.84 -0.03 -8.16
C ASP A 63 -15.89 1.07 -7.96
N MET A 64 -15.57 2.13 -7.25
CA MET A 64 -16.49 3.25 -7.03
C MET A 64 -16.86 3.95 -8.34
N ALA A 65 -18.14 4.31 -8.46
CA ALA A 65 -18.67 5.05 -9.60
C ALA A 65 -17.84 6.32 -9.92
N THR A 66 -17.56 6.55 -11.18
CA THR A 66 -16.75 7.68 -11.65
C THR A 66 -17.41 9.04 -11.39
N GLU A 67 -18.73 9.05 -11.20
CA GLU A 67 -19.55 10.23 -10.91
C GLU A 67 -19.24 10.86 -9.55
N ILE A 68 -18.77 10.06 -8.57
CA ILE A 68 -18.43 10.57 -7.24
C ILE A 68 -17.13 11.37 -7.34
N PRO A 69 -17.07 12.65 -6.94
CA PRO A 69 -15.83 13.43 -6.98
C PRO A 69 -14.71 12.80 -6.15
N THR A 70 -13.48 12.79 -6.68
CA THR A 70 -12.31 12.25 -5.97
C THR A 70 -12.09 12.92 -4.61
N LEU A 71 -12.40 14.22 -4.52
CA LEU A 71 -12.30 14.97 -3.28
C LEU A 71 -13.22 14.42 -2.20
N THR A 72 -14.44 14.03 -2.56
CA THR A 72 -15.42 13.42 -1.65
C THR A 72 -14.90 12.10 -1.08
N VAL A 73 -14.36 11.22 -1.93
CA VAL A 73 -13.76 9.95 -1.50
C VAL A 73 -12.59 10.19 -0.54
N THR A 74 -11.72 11.14 -0.88
CA THR A 74 -10.58 11.50 -0.03
C THR A 74 -11.04 12.06 1.31
N PHE A 75 -12.03 12.96 1.32
CA PHE A 75 -12.57 13.57 2.53
C PHE A 75 -13.13 12.51 3.49
N TYR A 76 -14.00 11.61 3.01
CA TYR A 76 -14.54 10.54 3.85
C TYR A 76 -13.48 9.57 4.37
N ALA A 77 -12.47 9.26 3.57
CA ALA A 77 -11.36 8.42 4.03
C ALA A 77 -10.55 9.11 5.15
N CYS A 78 -10.28 10.41 5.02
CA CYS A 78 -9.60 11.19 6.07
C CYS A 78 -10.46 11.31 7.33
N LEU A 79 -11.78 11.52 7.18
CA LEU A 79 -12.72 11.55 8.30
C LEU A 79 -12.72 10.20 9.05
N ALA A 80 -12.77 9.09 8.33
CA ALA A 80 -12.71 7.75 8.91
C ALA A 80 -11.38 7.48 9.64
N MET A 81 -10.25 7.93 9.08
CA MET A 81 -8.95 7.82 9.77
C MET A 81 -8.89 8.68 11.03
N GLY A 82 -9.39 9.92 10.96
CA GLY A 82 -9.43 10.82 12.10
C GLY A 82 -10.32 10.30 13.23
N SER A 83 -11.52 9.80 12.89
CA SER A 83 -12.44 9.20 13.87
C SER A 83 -11.86 7.94 14.51
N ALA A 84 -11.21 7.07 13.72
CA ALA A 84 -10.53 5.89 14.24
C ALA A 84 -9.40 6.27 15.21
N GLY A 85 -8.59 7.29 14.87
CA GLY A 85 -7.54 7.81 15.75
C GLY A 85 -8.11 8.39 17.06
N PHE A 86 -9.22 9.12 16.98
CA PHE A 86 -9.89 9.66 18.15
C PHE A 86 -10.45 8.56 19.07
N ILE A 87 -11.06 7.52 18.49
CA ILE A 87 -11.58 6.35 19.24
C ILE A 87 -10.43 5.56 19.87
N ALA A 88 -9.31 5.42 19.15
CA ALA A 88 -8.14 4.68 19.64
C ALA A 88 -7.37 5.42 20.74
N TYR A 89 -7.46 6.75 20.78
CA TYR A 89 -6.71 7.60 21.69
C TYR A 89 -6.72 7.17 23.17
N PRO A 90 -7.88 6.83 23.80
CA PRO A 90 -7.91 6.43 25.21
C PRO A 90 -7.10 5.16 25.53
N PHE A 91 -6.80 4.33 24.52
CA PHE A 91 -6.10 3.07 24.70
C PHE A 91 -4.56 3.23 24.68
N PHE A 92 -4.04 4.40 24.29
CA PHE A 92 -2.59 4.65 24.14
C PHE A 92 -1.96 5.47 25.26
N GLY A 93 -2.71 5.74 26.36
CA GLY A 93 -2.21 6.45 27.52
C GLY A 93 -2.58 7.92 27.59
N PRO A 94 -2.04 8.67 28.55
CA PRO A 94 -2.39 10.07 28.74
C PRO A 94 -1.93 10.93 27.56
N PRO A 95 -2.67 12.02 27.24
CA PRO A 95 -2.33 12.92 26.16
C PRO A 95 -0.95 13.58 26.38
N ILE A 96 -0.09 13.41 25.42
CA ILE A 96 1.17 14.14 25.37
C ILE A 96 0.92 15.37 24.49
N MET A 97 1.00 16.57 25.08
CA MET A 97 0.91 17.80 24.29
C MET A 97 2.19 18.01 23.51
N PRO A 98 2.12 18.07 22.17
CA PRO A 98 3.30 18.29 21.36
C PRO A 98 3.87 19.69 21.61
N THR A 99 5.17 19.80 21.58
CA THR A 99 5.85 21.08 21.52
C THR A 99 5.51 21.83 20.24
N ILE A 100 5.73 23.15 20.20
CA ILE A 100 5.46 23.96 19.00
C ILE A 100 6.22 23.39 17.77
N TYR A 101 7.45 22.95 17.95
CA TYR A 101 8.25 22.35 16.89
C TYR A 101 7.64 21.04 16.36
N GLU A 102 7.23 20.14 17.26
CA GLU A 102 6.54 18.89 16.89
C GLU A 102 5.20 19.15 16.24
N ALA A 103 4.45 20.14 16.71
CA ALA A 103 3.17 20.54 16.11
C ALA A 103 3.35 21.01 14.66
N ILE A 104 4.38 21.80 14.37
CA ILE A 104 4.69 22.25 13.00
C ILE A 104 5.03 21.05 12.12
N ILE A 105 5.87 20.13 12.60
CA ILE A 105 6.22 18.90 11.85
C ILE A 105 4.96 18.07 11.55
N LEU A 106 4.09 17.88 12.54
CA LEU A 106 2.84 17.14 12.38
C LEU A 106 1.91 17.79 11.34
N ILE A 107 1.78 19.11 11.38
CA ILE A 107 0.97 19.86 10.39
C ILE A 107 1.56 19.71 8.99
N CYS A 108 2.87 19.89 8.83
CA CYS A 108 3.55 19.69 7.54
C CYS A 108 3.36 18.25 7.03
N ALA A 109 3.55 17.26 7.89
CA ALA A 109 3.33 15.85 7.56
C ALA A 109 1.88 15.56 7.16
N ALA A 110 0.90 16.17 7.84
CA ALA A 110 -0.51 16.05 7.51
C ALA A 110 -0.81 16.64 6.12
N ILE A 111 -0.33 17.85 5.81
CA ILE A 111 -0.54 18.51 4.51
C ILE A 111 0.08 17.67 3.38
N ILE A 112 1.33 17.21 3.54
CA ILE A 112 2.02 16.40 2.54
C ILE A 112 1.29 15.05 2.39
N GLY A 113 0.90 14.43 3.50
CA GLY A 113 0.18 13.15 3.51
C GLY A 113 -1.18 13.23 2.84
N LEU A 114 -1.98 14.27 3.14
CA LEU A 114 -3.29 14.51 2.52
C LEU A 114 -3.17 14.75 1.01
N THR A 115 -2.20 15.59 0.62
CA THR A 115 -1.94 15.86 -0.80
C THR A 115 -1.52 14.59 -1.54
N GLY A 116 -0.57 13.84 -0.97
CA GLY A 116 -0.11 12.57 -1.53
C GLY A 116 -1.24 11.54 -1.63
N TYR A 117 -2.11 11.47 -0.63
CA TYR A 117 -3.26 10.57 -0.65
C TYR A 117 -4.29 10.97 -1.71
N PHE A 118 -4.61 12.27 -1.83
CA PHE A 118 -5.49 12.78 -2.88
C PHE A 118 -4.97 12.44 -4.28
N LEU A 119 -3.69 12.68 -4.52
CA LEU A 119 -3.04 12.35 -5.80
C LEU A 119 -3.06 10.84 -6.08
N LEU A 120 -2.86 10.01 -5.06
CA LEU A 120 -2.94 8.55 -5.18
C LEU A 120 -4.35 8.11 -5.57
N VAL A 121 -5.39 8.63 -4.91
CA VAL A 121 -6.79 8.31 -5.24
C VAL A 121 -7.13 8.78 -6.65
N LEU A 122 -6.72 9.99 -7.01
CA LEU A 122 -6.91 10.55 -8.36
C LEU A 122 -6.25 9.66 -9.43
N ALA A 123 -5.00 9.28 -9.20
CA ALA A 123 -4.27 8.39 -10.10
C ALA A 123 -4.96 7.02 -10.21
N THR A 124 -5.37 6.41 -9.10
CA THR A 124 -6.02 5.09 -9.08
C THR A 124 -7.35 5.09 -9.83
N ARG A 125 -8.09 6.20 -9.80
CA ARG A 125 -9.41 6.33 -10.46
C ARG A 125 -9.33 6.72 -11.93
N LYS A 126 -8.40 7.58 -12.31
CA LYS A 126 -8.30 8.15 -13.66
C LYS A 126 -7.17 7.54 -14.49
N GLY A 127 -6.18 6.94 -13.85
CA GLY A 127 -4.99 6.45 -14.50
C GLY A 127 -5.04 4.97 -14.87
N ASP A 128 -4.21 4.61 -15.83
CA ASP A 128 -3.99 3.22 -16.22
C ASP A 128 -3.31 2.48 -15.06
N VAL A 129 -3.97 1.47 -14.49
CA VAL A 129 -3.44 0.66 -13.37
C VAL A 129 -2.07 0.09 -13.69
N SER A 130 -1.83 -0.23 -14.97
CA SER A 130 -0.54 -0.69 -15.46
C SER A 130 0.57 0.36 -15.41
N VAL A 131 0.28 1.63 -15.29
CA VAL A 131 1.29 2.69 -15.12
C VAL A 131 1.51 2.97 -13.64
N ILE A 132 0.47 2.92 -12.82
CA ILE A 132 0.50 3.31 -11.41
C ILE A 132 1.14 2.25 -10.51
N ALA A 133 0.97 0.97 -10.86
CA ALA A 133 1.46 -0.14 -10.03
C ALA A 133 2.96 -0.04 -9.64
N PRO A 134 3.92 0.26 -10.56
CA PRO A 134 5.34 0.36 -10.18
C PRO A 134 5.61 1.54 -9.23
N PHE A 135 4.88 2.66 -9.36
CA PHE A 135 5.04 3.79 -8.45
C PHE A 135 4.60 3.46 -7.02
N ARG A 136 3.73 2.47 -6.82
CA ARG A 136 3.37 2.01 -5.47
C ARG A 136 4.54 1.31 -4.76
N TYR A 137 5.42 0.65 -5.51
CA TYR A 137 6.62 0.01 -4.93
C TYR A 137 7.72 1.01 -4.58
N SER A 138 7.78 2.17 -5.25
CA SER A 138 8.71 3.23 -4.89
C SER A 138 8.51 3.72 -3.46
N ARG A 139 7.26 3.67 -2.93
CA ARG A 139 6.96 4.00 -1.54
C ARG A 139 7.80 3.18 -0.55
N LEU A 140 8.00 1.89 -0.82
CA LEU A 140 8.84 1.03 0.04
C LEU A 140 10.29 1.50 0.03
N LEU A 141 10.84 1.83 -1.15
CA LEU A 141 12.21 2.32 -1.29
C LEU A 141 12.39 3.67 -0.56
N PHE A 142 11.46 4.60 -0.77
CA PHE A 142 11.50 5.89 -0.08
C PHE A 142 11.32 5.76 1.43
N SER A 143 10.43 4.89 1.92
CA SER A 143 10.24 4.69 3.36
C SER A 143 11.49 4.10 4.03
N LEU A 144 12.13 3.10 3.41
CA LEU A 144 13.38 2.54 3.91
C LEU A 144 14.51 3.59 3.86
N GLY A 145 14.64 4.32 2.75
CA GLY A 145 15.65 5.36 2.63
C GLY A 145 15.49 6.46 3.68
N LEU A 146 14.29 6.97 3.89
CA LEU A 146 14.02 8.01 4.89
C LEU A 146 14.20 7.50 6.32
N ALA A 147 13.78 6.27 6.63
CA ALA A 147 13.98 5.67 7.94
C ALA A 147 15.47 5.53 8.26
N SER A 148 16.29 5.12 7.29
CA SER A 148 17.74 5.05 7.47
C SER A 148 18.40 6.44 7.61
N LEU A 149 18.02 7.40 6.76
CA LEU A 149 18.65 8.72 6.72
C LEU A 149 18.23 9.63 7.87
N ILE A 150 16.93 9.62 8.22
CA ILE A 150 16.37 10.56 9.22
C ILE A 150 16.39 9.94 10.62
N LEU A 151 15.99 8.66 10.74
CA LEU A 151 15.86 7.99 12.03
C LEU A 151 17.12 7.21 12.40
N GLY A 152 18.09 7.07 11.48
CA GLY A 152 19.32 6.32 11.72
C GLY A 152 19.07 4.81 11.88
N GLU A 153 17.92 4.30 11.41
CA GLU A 153 17.57 2.88 11.54
C GLU A 153 18.52 2.01 10.72
N LYS A 154 19.07 0.98 11.38
CA LYS A 154 19.88 -0.06 10.72
C LYS A 154 18.96 -1.21 10.34
N PHE A 155 18.78 -1.42 9.04
CA PHE A 155 17.99 -2.55 8.56
C PHE A 155 18.76 -3.84 8.72
N THR A 156 18.08 -4.84 9.26
CA THR A 156 18.61 -6.21 9.33
C THR A 156 18.55 -6.87 7.95
N LEU A 157 19.45 -7.82 7.71
CA LEU A 157 19.52 -8.56 6.45
C LEU A 157 18.15 -9.16 6.03
N PRO A 158 17.35 -9.75 6.93
CA PRO A 158 16.01 -10.24 6.59
C PRO A 158 15.07 -9.14 6.05
N VAL A 159 15.11 -7.93 6.61
CA VAL A 159 14.28 -6.82 6.12
C VAL A 159 14.66 -6.43 4.70
N LEU A 160 15.95 -6.39 4.38
CA LEU A 160 16.43 -6.08 3.04
C LEU A 160 16.07 -7.18 2.04
N LEU A 161 16.29 -8.46 2.38
CA LEU A 161 15.95 -9.59 1.52
C LEU A 161 14.43 -9.70 1.31
N GLY A 162 13.63 -9.56 2.37
CA GLY A 162 12.18 -9.58 2.26
C GLY A 162 11.64 -8.43 1.41
N SER A 163 12.20 -7.22 1.56
CA SER A 163 11.85 -6.06 0.74
C SER A 163 12.19 -6.27 -0.73
N LEU A 164 13.34 -6.87 -1.03
CA LEU A 164 13.76 -7.20 -2.39
C LEU A 164 12.79 -8.21 -3.03
N LEU A 165 12.36 -9.24 -2.29
CA LEU A 165 11.37 -10.21 -2.77
C LEU A 165 10.01 -9.56 -3.04
N VAL A 166 9.52 -8.68 -2.16
CA VAL A 166 8.26 -7.96 -2.34
C VAL A 166 8.31 -7.07 -3.57
N VAL A 167 9.36 -6.26 -3.73
CA VAL A 167 9.52 -5.36 -4.88
C VAL A 167 9.72 -6.15 -6.17
N GLY A 168 10.57 -7.18 -6.14
CA GLY A 168 10.88 -8.02 -7.30
C GLY A 168 9.63 -8.76 -7.80
N SER A 169 8.84 -9.38 -6.91
CA SER A 169 7.58 -10.04 -7.27
C SER A 169 6.56 -9.07 -7.86
N GLY A 170 6.52 -7.85 -7.33
CA GLY A 170 5.65 -6.79 -7.81
C GLY A 170 6.03 -6.30 -9.20
N ILE A 171 7.31 -6.03 -9.45
CA ILE A 171 7.82 -5.62 -10.78
C ILE A 171 7.61 -6.73 -11.81
N TYR A 172 7.83 -7.99 -11.44
CA TYR A 172 7.56 -9.14 -12.31
C TYR A 172 6.10 -9.22 -12.73
N THR A 173 5.18 -9.13 -11.77
CA THR A 173 3.73 -9.14 -12.03
C THR A 173 3.35 -8.04 -12.99
N PHE A 174 3.83 -6.83 -12.74
CA PHE A 174 3.59 -5.66 -13.56
C PHE A 174 4.11 -5.79 -15.00
N GLY A 175 5.37 -6.20 -15.19
CA GLY A 175 5.96 -6.36 -16.51
C GLY A 175 5.19 -7.35 -17.37
N ARG A 176 4.61 -8.36 -16.73
CA ARG A 176 3.79 -9.36 -17.41
C ARG A 176 2.39 -8.83 -17.78
N GLU A 177 1.73 -8.12 -16.88
CA GLU A 177 0.41 -7.52 -17.16
C GLU A 177 0.49 -6.57 -18.37
N ARG A 178 1.52 -5.75 -18.44
CA ARG A 178 1.76 -4.88 -19.60
C ARG A 178 1.91 -5.67 -20.92
N ARG A 179 2.57 -6.81 -20.88
CA ARG A 179 2.74 -7.65 -22.10
C ARG A 179 1.40 -8.24 -22.54
N LEU A 180 0.58 -8.73 -21.62
CA LEU A 180 -0.73 -9.30 -21.92
C LEU A 180 -1.70 -8.26 -22.51
N VAL A 181 -1.74 -7.05 -21.92
CA VAL A 181 -2.57 -5.94 -22.45
C VAL A 181 -2.13 -5.52 -23.85
N LYS A 182 -0.83 -5.51 -24.14
CA LYS A 182 -0.31 -5.21 -25.49
C LYS A 182 -0.74 -6.26 -26.52
N ILE A 183 -0.65 -7.55 -26.16
CA ILE A 183 -1.05 -8.66 -27.04
C ILE A 183 -2.55 -8.56 -27.34
N GLN A 184 -3.39 -8.35 -26.34
CA GLN A 184 -4.84 -8.24 -26.50
C GLN A 184 -5.25 -7.02 -27.35
N LYS A 185 -4.56 -5.88 -27.20
CA LYS A 185 -4.76 -4.72 -28.08
C LYS A 185 -4.36 -4.99 -29.53
N SER A 186 -3.28 -5.75 -29.77
CA SER A 186 -2.83 -6.10 -31.13
C SER A 186 -3.75 -7.13 -31.81
N GLU A 187 -4.41 -8.03 -31.05
CA GLU A 187 -5.40 -8.96 -31.58
C GLU A 187 -6.71 -8.24 -31.95
N ASN A 188 -7.19 -7.34 -31.12
CA ASN A 188 -8.41 -6.57 -31.38
C ASN A 188 -8.27 -5.55 -32.55
N GLN A 189 -7.03 -5.19 -32.92
CA GLN A 189 -6.77 -4.33 -34.11
C GLN A 189 -6.69 -5.12 -35.43
N LYS A 190 -6.64 -6.44 -35.36
CA LYS A 190 -6.58 -7.32 -36.56
C LYS A 190 -7.93 -7.88 -37.01
N ILE A 191 -8.98 -7.60 -36.23
CA ILE A 191 -10.39 -7.93 -36.52
C ILE A 191 -11.11 -6.68 -37.02
#